data_967d96c2d899a2b3787d6fb4d1c56576
#
_entry.id   967d96c2d899a2b3787d6fb4d1c56576
#
_cell.length_a   1.000
_cell.length_b   1.000
_cell.length_c   1.000
_cell.angle_alpha   90.00
_cell.angle_beta   90.00
_cell.angle_gamma   90.00
#
_symmetry.space_group_name_H-M   'P 1'
#
loop_
_entity.id
_entity.type
_entity.pdbx_description
1 polymer ?
#
loop_
_entity_poly.entity_id
_entity_poly.type
_entity_poly.pdbx_seq_one_letter_code
_entity_poly.pdbx_strand_id
1 'polypeptide(L)'
;MINKKGITVAGTLICDVMHQIDTYPSQGFLTNVRNITRSIGGTGNIIIDLAKLDKNLTVKTCAVIGNDENGKKVIEYLQKYPNIDTENVTVGEETAITIVMNASDTKQRTFFCVGGGNDVFDESYVDFDKLNTKIFHLEYLLLMKKVDAFDEVYGTHGAKILHDAKERGFLTSIDVVSEQSD
;
A
#
# COMPACT_ATOMS: atom_id res chain seq x y z
N MET A 1 6.88 -20.64 23.78
CA MET A 1 6.30 -19.69 22.80
C MET A 1 7.39 -18.69 22.41
N ILE A 2 7.78 -18.64 21.14
CA ILE A 2 8.75 -17.64 20.64
C ILE A 2 8.05 -16.29 20.79
N ASN A 3 8.68 -15.36 21.51
CA ASN A 3 8.14 -14.01 21.72
C ASN A 3 8.31 -13.23 20.39
N LYS A 4 7.38 -13.45 19.45
CA LYS A 4 7.37 -12.74 18.14
C LYS A 4 7.30 -11.23 18.39
N LYS A 5 8.14 -10.48 17.71
CA LYS A 5 8.18 -9.01 17.74
C LYS A 5 8.01 -8.48 16.31
N GLY A 6 7.68 -7.20 16.18
CA GLY A 6 7.53 -6.56 14.88
C GLY A 6 6.12 -6.63 14.31
N ILE A 7 5.98 -6.02 13.15
CA ILE A 7 4.72 -5.91 12.41
C ILE A 7 4.95 -6.25 10.94
N THR A 8 4.03 -7.01 10.37
CA THR A 8 3.90 -7.14 8.92
C THR A 8 2.80 -6.19 8.47
N VAL A 9 3.11 -5.34 7.50
CA VAL A 9 2.15 -4.47 6.82
C VAL A 9 1.95 -5.02 5.41
N ALA A 10 0.73 -5.43 5.11
CA ALA A 10 0.36 -6.10 3.88
C ALA A 10 -0.66 -5.29 3.10
N GLY A 11 -0.62 -5.36 1.78
CA GLY A 11 -1.60 -4.78 0.88
C GLY A 11 -1.01 -3.83 -0.16
N THR A 12 -1.48 -2.59 -0.18
CA THR A 12 -1.18 -1.65 -1.26
C THR A 12 0.22 -1.04 -1.17
N LEU A 13 1.04 -1.20 -2.19
CA LEU A 13 2.25 -0.39 -2.39
C LEU A 13 2.09 0.47 -3.64
N ILE A 14 2.12 1.77 -3.47
CA ILE A 14 1.75 2.74 -4.51
C ILE A 14 2.91 3.70 -4.76
N CYS A 15 3.14 4.05 -6.02
CA CYS A 15 3.97 5.19 -6.39
C CYS A 15 3.05 6.40 -6.61
N ASP A 16 3.10 7.36 -5.70
CA ASP A 16 2.40 8.63 -5.87
C ASP A 16 3.17 9.55 -6.79
N VAL A 17 2.53 10.02 -7.86
CA VAL A 17 3.07 11.00 -8.80
C VAL A 17 2.31 12.30 -8.62
N MET A 18 2.88 13.21 -7.81
CA MET A 18 2.24 14.46 -7.45
C MET A 18 2.55 15.56 -8.46
N HIS A 19 1.50 16.14 -9.01
CA HIS A 19 1.55 17.29 -9.93
C HIS A 19 1.06 18.54 -9.18
N GLN A 20 1.96 19.49 -8.95
CA GLN A 20 1.59 20.80 -8.43
C GLN A 20 1.06 21.64 -9.58
N ILE A 21 -0.24 21.93 -9.57
CA ILE A 21 -0.91 22.75 -10.60
C ILE A 21 -1.31 24.12 -10.05
N ASP A 22 -1.52 25.10 -10.92
CA ASP A 22 -1.95 26.45 -10.52
C ASP A 22 -3.39 26.42 -9.98
N THR A 23 -4.28 25.90 -10.79
CA THR A 23 -5.70 25.74 -10.50
C THR A 23 -6.20 24.46 -11.16
N TYR A 24 -7.27 23.85 -10.63
CA TYR A 24 -7.90 22.72 -11.30
C TYR A 24 -8.76 23.23 -12.46
N PRO A 25 -8.43 22.88 -13.73
CA PRO A 25 -9.13 23.44 -14.87
C PRO A 25 -10.53 22.83 -15.02
N SER A 26 -11.45 23.59 -15.58
CA SER A 26 -12.69 23.03 -16.09
C SER A 26 -12.40 22.03 -17.22
N GLN A 27 -13.32 21.08 -17.41
CA GLN A 27 -13.18 20.07 -18.46
C GLN A 27 -12.98 20.73 -19.84
N GLY A 28 -11.95 20.27 -20.56
CA GLY A 28 -11.58 20.81 -21.89
C GLY A 28 -10.61 21.99 -21.86
N PHE A 29 -10.23 22.50 -20.68
CA PHE A 29 -9.30 23.61 -20.52
C PHE A 29 -7.91 23.18 -20.04
N LEU A 30 -6.94 24.09 -20.08
CA LEU A 30 -5.54 23.88 -19.71
C LEU A 30 -5.24 24.46 -18.33
N THR A 31 -4.29 23.84 -17.63
CA THR A 31 -3.59 24.44 -16.49
C THR A 31 -2.09 24.15 -16.58
N ASN A 32 -1.26 24.94 -15.89
CA ASN A 32 0.17 24.70 -15.84
C ASN A 32 0.50 23.74 -14.70
N VAL A 33 1.38 22.77 -14.98
CA VAL A 33 2.05 21.98 -13.99
C VAL A 33 3.36 22.66 -13.62
N ARG A 34 3.51 23.05 -12.36
CA ARG A 34 4.68 23.77 -11.84
C ARG A 34 5.79 22.85 -11.38
N ASN A 35 5.41 21.69 -10.83
CA ASN A 35 6.36 20.73 -10.32
C ASN A 35 5.76 19.32 -10.38
N ILE A 36 6.62 18.32 -10.57
CA ILE A 36 6.25 16.90 -10.51
C ILE A 36 7.19 16.22 -9.53
N THR A 37 6.64 15.59 -8.52
CA THR A 37 7.39 14.79 -7.54
C THR A 37 6.85 13.37 -7.47
N ARG A 38 7.71 12.44 -7.06
CA ARG A 38 7.31 11.07 -6.77
C ARG A 38 7.58 10.76 -5.32
N SER A 39 6.67 10.02 -4.70
CA SER A 39 6.78 9.51 -3.34
C SER A 39 6.17 8.12 -3.24
N ILE A 40 6.37 7.48 -2.11
CA ILE A 40 5.66 6.25 -1.80
C ILE A 40 4.29 6.59 -1.22
N GLY A 41 3.29 5.79 -1.56
CA GLY A 41 1.93 5.87 -1.06
C GLY A 41 1.41 4.51 -0.57
N GLY A 42 0.12 4.47 -0.23
CA GLY A 42 -0.48 3.26 0.33
C GLY A 42 0.20 2.83 1.64
N THR A 43 0.35 1.53 1.83
CA THR A 43 1.03 0.93 3.00
C THR A 43 2.44 1.50 3.23
N GLY A 44 3.08 2.03 2.18
CA GLY A 44 4.41 2.61 2.27
C GLY A 44 4.51 3.76 3.28
N ASN A 45 3.44 4.52 3.48
CA ASN A 45 3.40 5.59 4.47
C ASN A 45 3.51 5.04 5.89
N ILE A 46 2.64 4.09 6.26
CA ILE A 46 2.66 3.50 7.61
C ILE A 46 3.93 2.69 7.87
N ILE A 47 4.43 1.97 6.86
CA ILE A 47 5.70 1.23 6.94
C ILE A 47 6.85 2.18 7.31
N ILE A 48 7.00 3.29 6.61
CA ILE A 48 8.06 4.28 6.84
C ILE A 48 7.88 4.95 8.21
N ASP A 49 6.66 5.30 8.58
CA ASP A 49 6.40 5.97 9.85
C ASP A 49 6.67 5.04 11.05
N LEU A 50 6.27 3.78 10.97
CA LEU A 50 6.63 2.76 11.98
C LEU A 50 8.15 2.59 12.09
N ALA A 51 8.84 2.52 10.96
CA ALA A 51 10.29 2.36 10.93
C ALA A 51 11.04 3.56 11.53
N LYS A 52 10.49 4.78 11.40
CA LYS A 52 11.05 6.00 12.01
C LYS A 52 10.75 6.08 13.49
N LEU A 53 9.55 5.70 13.93
CA LEU A 53 9.10 5.76 15.32
C LEU A 53 9.92 4.85 16.23
N ASP A 54 10.27 3.64 15.77
CA ASP A 54 11.13 2.73 16.51
C ASP A 54 12.11 2.02 15.58
N LYS A 55 13.37 2.40 15.63
CA LYS A 55 14.46 1.82 14.81
C LYS A 55 14.77 0.36 15.14
N ASN A 56 14.30 -0.14 16.28
CA ASN A 56 14.45 -1.54 16.69
C ASN A 56 13.23 -2.40 16.30
N LEU A 57 12.17 -1.78 15.80
CA LEU A 57 10.98 -2.46 15.31
C LEU A 57 11.28 -3.07 13.93
N THR A 58 11.16 -4.36 13.78
CA THR A 58 11.16 -5.00 12.45
C THR A 58 9.82 -4.75 11.78
N VAL A 59 9.83 -4.10 10.63
CA VAL A 59 8.65 -3.86 9.78
C VAL A 59 8.80 -4.68 8.51
N LYS A 60 7.99 -5.74 8.36
CA LYS A 60 7.94 -6.53 7.13
C LYS A 60 6.89 -5.96 6.19
N THR A 61 7.18 -6.01 4.90
CA THR A 61 6.27 -5.55 3.85
C THR A 61 5.81 -6.73 3.01
N CYS A 62 4.50 -6.88 2.79
CA CYS A 62 3.91 -7.92 1.95
C CYS A 62 3.00 -7.26 0.92
N ALA A 63 3.41 -7.22 -0.35
CA ALA A 63 2.70 -6.52 -1.42
C ALA A 63 3.13 -7.01 -2.80
N VAL A 64 2.48 -6.53 -3.85
CA VAL A 64 2.86 -6.75 -5.25
C VAL A 64 3.22 -5.42 -5.91
N ILE A 65 4.36 -5.37 -6.58
CA ILE A 65 4.81 -4.24 -7.40
C ILE A 65 5.21 -4.72 -8.79
N GLY A 66 5.33 -3.80 -9.75
CA GLY A 66 5.82 -4.12 -11.10
C GLY A 66 7.34 -4.13 -11.21
N ASN A 67 7.85 -4.77 -12.25
CA ASN A 67 9.24 -4.65 -12.69
C ASN A 67 9.43 -3.38 -13.55
N ASP A 68 8.99 -2.25 -13.05
CA ASP A 68 9.00 -0.96 -13.73
C ASP A 68 9.75 0.11 -12.91
N GLU A 69 9.89 1.32 -13.46
CA GLU A 69 10.55 2.44 -12.79
C GLU A 69 9.87 2.86 -11.48
N ASN A 70 8.54 2.73 -11.41
CA ASN A 70 7.79 3.08 -10.21
C ASN A 70 8.03 2.06 -9.10
N GLY A 71 8.04 0.75 -9.43
CA GLY A 71 8.36 -0.32 -8.48
C GLY A 71 9.78 -0.19 -7.92
N LYS A 72 10.76 0.10 -8.79
CA LYS A 72 12.14 0.38 -8.35
C LYS A 72 12.18 1.54 -7.38
N LYS A 73 11.48 2.64 -7.67
CA LYS A 73 11.40 3.81 -6.77
C LYS A 73 10.77 3.47 -5.43
N VAL A 74 9.69 2.70 -5.40
CA VAL A 74 9.05 2.24 -4.17
C VAL A 74 10.05 1.45 -3.31
N ILE A 75 10.76 0.48 -3.89
CA ILE A 75 11.78 -0.29 -3.16
C ILE A 75 12.93 0.62 -2.67
N GLU A 76 13.43 1.52 -3.50
CA GLU A 76 14.46 2.48 -3.10
C GLU A 76 14.04 3.35 -1.91
N TYR A 77 12.75 3.73 -1.80
CA TYR A 77 12.24 4.46 -0.65
C TYR A 77 12.24 3.62 0.62
N LEU A 78 11.80 2.38 0.55
CA LEU A 78 11.75 1.47 1.71
C LEU A 78 13.15 1.11 2.21
N GLN A 79 14.09 0.82 1.30
CA GLN A 79 15.46 0.43 1.61
C GLN A 79 16.31 1.53 2.28
N LYS A 80 15.81 2.78 2.35
CA LYS A 80 16.45 3.83 3.16
C LYS A 80 16.39 3.54 4.66
N TYR A 81 15.52 2.64 5.09
CA TYR A 81 15.31 2.28 6.48
C TYR A 81 15.74 0.84 6.74
N PRO A 82 16.84 0.61 7.48
CA PRO A 82 17.44 -0.73 7.62
C PRO A 82 16.58 -1.71 8.43
N ASN A 83 15.56 -1.23 9.12
CA ASN A 83 14.60 -2.05 9.87
C ASN A 83 13.32 -2.39 9.06
N ILE A 84 13.27 -2.02 7.77
CA ILE A 84 12.23 -2.47 6.84
C ILE A 84 12.74 -3.68 6.07
N ASP A 85 11.95 -4.75 6.09
CA ASP A 85 12.18 -5.99 5.37
C ASP A 85 11.22 -6.09 4.19
N THR A 86 11.77 -6.11 2.98
CA THR A 86 11.03 -6.18 1.71
C THR A 86 11.08 -7.55 1.03
N GLU A 87 11.55 -8.60 1.71
CA GLU A 87 11.69 -9.95 1.14
C GLU A 87 10.36 -10.57 0.69
N ASN A 88 9.24 -10.12 1.27
CA ASN A 88 7.90 -10.58 0.91
C ASN A 88 7.18 -9.64 -0.08
N VAL A 89 7.90 -8.72 -0.72
CA VAL A 89 7.37 -7.96 -1.85
C VAL A 89 7.56 -8.78 -3.11
N THR A 90 6.46 -9.14 -3.75
CA THR A 90 6.47 -9.90 -5.00
C THR A 90 6.54 -8.94 -6.20
N VAL A 91 7.34 -9.30 -7.18
CA VAL A 91 7.44 -8.55 -8.44
C VAL A 91 6.46 -9.14 -9.46
N GLY A 92 5.44 -8.37 -9.79
CA GLY A 92 4.42 -8.66 -10.82
C GLY A 92 4.64 -7.85 -12.09
N GLU A 93 3.56 -7.55 -12.80
CA GLU A 93 3.62 -6.89 -14.11
C GLU A 93 3.71 -5.36 -13.99
N GLU A 94 2.88 -4.74 -13.17
CA GLU A 94 2.72 -3.28 -13.08
C GLU A 94 2.66 -2.81 -11.63
N THR A 95 3.32 -1.67 -11.34
CA THR A 95 3.21 -1.01 -10.03
C THR A 95 1.96 -0.15 -9.98
N ALA A 96 1.25 -0.20 -8.86
CA ALA A 96 0.15 0.72 -8.60
C ALA A 96 0.63 2.18 -8.57
N ILE A 97 -0.13 3.07 -9.21
CA ILE A 97 0.21 4.49 -9.31
C ILE A 97 -0.99 5.33 -8.87
N THR A 98 -0.74 6.38 -8.11
CA THR A 98 -1.70 7.45 -7.91
C THR A 98 -1.17 8.74 -8.52
N ILE A 99 -1.85 9.26 -9.54
CA ILE A 99 -1.59 10.59 -10.08
C ILE A 99 -2.37 11.58 -9.21
N VAL A 100 -1.65 12.46 -8.54
CA VAL A 100 -2.22 13.44 -7.62
C VAL A 100 -2.13 14.84 -8.25
N MET A 101 -3.28 15.45 -8.51
CA MET A 101 -3.37 16.86 -8.89
C MET A 101 -3.54 17.70 -7.62
N ASN A 102 -2.54 18.49 -7.27
CA ASN A 102 -2.54 19.36 -6.09
C ASN A 102 -2.67 20.82 -6.54
N ALA A 103 -3.87 21.38 -6.40
CA ALA A 103 -4.17 22.75 -6.84
C ALA A 103 -3.65 23.79 -5.85
N SER A 104 -2.86 24.75 -6.34
CA SER A 104 -2.20 25.78 -5.52
C SER A 104 -3.16 26.80 -4.93
N ASP A 105 -4.22 27.11 -5.65
CA ASP A 105 -5.24 28.09 -5.29
C ASP A 105 -6.16 27.61 -4.17
N THR A 106 -6.75 26.41 -4.35
CA THR A 106 -7.73 25.84 -3.41
C THR A 106 -7.11 24.97 -2.31
N LYS A 107 -5.84 24.55 -2.46
CA LYS A 107 -5.16 23.54 -1.63
C LYS A 107 -5.84 22.17 -1.64
N GLN A 108 -6.71 21.92 -2.61
CA GLN A 108 -7.40 20.64 -2.78
C GLN A 108 -6.57 19.69 -3.63
N ARG A 109 -6.77 18.40 -3.39
CA ARG A 109 -6.15 17.32 -4.15
C ARG A 109 -7.21 16.48 -4.84
N THR A 110 -6.90 16.03 -6.05
CA THR A 110 -7.70 15.04 -6.80
C THR A 110 -6.79 13.89 -7.19
N PHE A 111 -7.31 12.67 -7.07
CA PHE A 111 -6.53 11.45 -7.23
C PHE A 111 -7.05 10.65 -8.43
N PHE A 112 -6.11 10.14 -9.24
CA PHE A 112 -6.39 9.22 -10.33
C PHE A 112 -5.55 7.96 -10.11
N CYS A 113 -6.21 6.83 -9.88
CA CYS A 113 -5.57 5.60 -9.44
C CYS A 113 -5.44 4.60 -10.59
N VAL A 114 -4.28 3.95 -10.66
CA VAL A 114 -4.01 2.76 -11.48
C VAL A 114 -3.73 1.62 -10.51
N GLY A 115 -4.53 0.57 -10.55
CA GLY A 115 -4.51 -0.51 -9.56
C GLY A 115 -3.22 -1.33 -9.57
N GLY A 116 -2.71 -1.71 -10.75
CA GLY A 116 -1.46 -2.46 -10.88
C GLY A 116 -1.39 -3.65 -9.93
N GLY A 117 -0.29 -3.75 -9.17
CA GLY A 117 -0.07 -4.82 -8.19
C GLY A 117 -1.15 -4.92 -7.10
N ASN A 118 -1.80 -3.80 -6.75
CA ASN A 118 -2.88 -3.81 -5.75
C ASN A 118 -4.10 -4.60 -6.23
N ASP A 119 -4.40 -4.55 -7.54
CA ASP A 119 -5.56 -5.24 -8.14
C ASP A 119 -5.39 -6.77 -8.17
N VAL A 120 -4.15 -7.25 -8.17
CA VAL A 120 -3.84 -8.68 -8.23
C VAL A 120 -3.46 -9.29 -6.89
N PHE A 121 -3.16 -8.45 -5.87
CA PHE A 121 -2.82 -8.93 -4.53
C PHE A 121 -4.01 -9.68 -3.92
N ASP A 122 -3.73 -10.90 -3.43
CA ASP A 122 -4.69 -11.78 -2.74
C ASP A 122 -3.95 -12.65 -1.70
N GLU A 123 -4.66 -13.61 -1.09
CA GLU A 123 -4.08 -14.51 -0.09
C GLU A 123 -2.89 -15.34 -0.59
N SER A 124 -2.78 -15.59 -1.90
CA SER A 124 -1.66 -16.37 -2.46
C SER A 124 -0.31 -15.67 -2.38
N TYR A 125 -0.33 -14.35 -2.21
CA TYR A 125 0.87 -13.53 -2.00
C TYR A 125 1.30 -13.43 -0.52
N VAL A 126 0.53 -14.03 0.41
CA VAL A 126 0.80 -13.96 1.85
C VAL A 126 1.33 -15.30 2.36
N ASP A 127 2.65 -15.44 2.38
CA ASP A 127 3.31 -16.60 2.98
C ASP A 127 3.51 -16.39 4.50
N PHE A 128 2.50 -16.74 5.29
CA PHE A 128 2.52 -16.56 6.75
C PHE A 128 3.68 -17.28 7.45
N ASP A 129 4.24 -18.34 6.86
CA ASP A 129 5.35 -19.09 7.47
C ASP A 129 6.67 -18.31 7.42
N LYS A 130 6.77 -17.36 6.48
CA LYS A 130 7.89 -16.40 6.40
C LYS A 130 7.68 -15.15 7.26
N LEU A 131 6.46 -14.90 7.75
CA LEU A 131 6.13 -13.71 8.52
C LEU A 131 6.34 -13.96 10.02
N ASN A 132 7.57 -13.79 10.50
CA ASN A 132 7.89 -13.97 11.93
C ASN A 132 7.67 -12.68 12.72
N THR A 133 6.45 -12.10 12.64
CA THR A 133 6.06 -10.88 13.35
C THR A 133 4.90 -11.14 14.30
N LYS A 134 4.63 -10.19 15.22
CA LYS A 134 3.54 -10.30 16.18
C LYS A 134 2.22 -9.80 15.63
N ILE A 135 2.27 -8.74 14.81
CA ILE A 135 1.10 -8.06 14.27
C ILE A 135 1.09 -8.27 12.75
N PHE A 136 -0.09 -8.52 12.21
CA PHE A 136 -0.38 -8.47 10.78
C PHE A 136 -1.40 -7.36 10.53
N HIS A 137 -0.99 -6.32 9.79
CA HIS A 137 -1.81 -5.18 9.41
C HIS A 137 -2.12 -5.25 7.92
N LEU A 138 -3.40 -5.15 7.55
CA LEU A 138 -3.86 -5.19 6.16
C LEU A 138 -4.47 -3.83 5.77
N GLU A 139 -3.94 -3.19 4.73
CA GLU A 139 -4.42 -1.89 4.22
C GLU A 139 -4.10 -1.76 2.70
N TYR A 140 -4.79 -0.97 1.89
CA TYR A 140 -6.07 -0.32 2.17
C TYR A 140 -7.20 -1.19 1.65
N LEU A 141 -8.09 -1.63 2.50
CA LEU A 141 -9.36 -2.21 2.03
C LEU A 141 -10.11 -1.16 1.20
N LEU A 142 -10.87 -1.60 0.21
CA LEU A 142 -11.56 -0.82 -0.81
C LEU A 142 -10.66 -0.26 -1.94
N LEU A 143 -9.38 -0.66 -1.98
CA LEU A 143 -8.46 -0.36 -3.09
C LEU A 143 -7.82 -1.61 -3.70
N MET A 144 -8.22 -2.80 -3.29
CA MET A 144 -7.62 -4.06 -3.73
C MET A 144 -8.67 -5.01 -4.29
N LYS A 145 -8.85 -5.02 -5.61
CA LYS A 145 -9.95 -5.74 -6.27
C LYS A 145 -10.16 -7.17 -5.80
N LYS A 146 -9.07 -7.95 -5.64
CA LYS A 146 -9.18 -9.35 -5.22
C LYS A 146 -9.40 -9.49 -3.71
N VAL A 147 -8.73 -8.67 -2.90
CA VAL A 147 -8.91 -8.67 -1.43
C VAL A 147 -10.33 -8.26 -1.05
N ASP A 148 -10.88 -7.28 -1.76
CA ASP A 148 -12.23 -6.74 -1.52
C ASP A 148 -13.32 -7.60 -2.18
N ALA A 149 -12.94 -8.56 -3.05
CA ALA A 149 -13.88 -9.44 -3.72
C ALA A 149 -14.60 -10.36 -2.73
N PHE A 150 -15.81 -10.77 -3.10
CA PHE A 150 -16.66 -11.63 -2.29
C PHE A 150 -16.05 -13.04 -2.11
N ASP A 151 -16.08 -13.53 -0.90
CA ASP A 151 -15.75 -14.90 -0.50
C ASP A 151 -16.98 -15.55 0.15
N GLU A 152 -17.34 -16.77 -0.26
CA GLU A 152 -18.57 -17.46 0.19
C GLU A 152 -18.55 -17.80 1.70
N VAL A 153 -17.37 -17.96 2.31
CA VAL A 153 -17.22 -18.38 3.71
C VAL A 153 -16.97 -17.19 4.63
N TYR A 154 -16.12 -16.27 4.20
CA TYR A 154 -15.64 -15.17 5.03
C TYR A 154 -16.26 -13.81 4.68
N GLY A 155 -17.04 -13.73 3.61
CA GLY A 155 -17.63 -12.50 3.09
C GLY A 155 -16.72 -11.75 2.12
N THR A 156 -15.40 -11.67 2.43
CA THR A 156 -14.38 -11.14 1.51
C THR A 156 -13.07 -11.93 1.62
N HIS A 157 -12.23 -11.90 0.58
CA HIS A 157 -10.88 -12.46 0.65
C HIS A 157 -10.02 -11.76 1.69
N GLY A 158 -10.22 -10.46 1.95
CA GLY A 158 -9.56 -9.74 3.04
C GLY A 158 -9.91 -10.30 4.42
N ALA A 159 -11.18 -10.63 4.65
CA ALA A 159 -11.60 -11.28 5.89
C ALA A 159 -10.98 -12.69 6.04
N LYS A 160 -10.84 -13.44 4.95
CA LYS A 160 -10.13 -14.73 4.92
C LYS A 160 -8.65 -14.58 5.29
N ILE A 161 -7.93 -13.62 4.69
CA ILE A 161 -6.53 -13.33 5.02
C ILE A 161 -6.38 -13.02 6.52
N LEU A 162 -7.26 -12.20 7.08
CA LEU A 162 -7.24 -11.84 8.50
C LEU A 162 -7.59 -13.03 9.41
N HIS A 163 -8.53 -13.89 9.00
CA HIS A 163 -8.83 -15.14 9.70
C HIS A 163 -7.59 -16.03 9.74
N ASP A 164 -6.96 -16.27 8.59
CA ASP A 164 -5.77 -17.10 8.47
C ASP A 164 -4.58 -16.57 9.30
N ALA A 165 -4.43 -15.25 9.39
CA ALA A 165 -3.45 -14.61 10.27
C ALA A 165 -3.76 -14.90 11.75
N LYS A 166 -5.02 -14.77 12.16
CA LYS A 166 -5.46 -15.04 13.55
C LYS A 166 -5.23 -16.49 13.96
N GLU A 167 -5.58 -17.45 13.10
CA GLU A 167 -5.36 -18.89 13.37
C GLU A 167 -3.87 -19.21 13.58
N ARG A 168 -2.97 -18.43 12.96
CA ARG A 168 -1.52 -18.54 13.15
C ARG A 168 -0.98 -17.73 14.33
N GLY A 169 -1.88 -17.11 15.11
CA GLY A 169 -1.55 -16.38 16.33
C GLY A 169 -1.05 -14.95 16.15
N PHE A 170 -1.28 -14.33 14.99
CA PHE A 170 -1.04 -12.91 14.80
C PHE A 170 -2.13 -12.07 15.48
N LEU A 171 -1.76 -10.92 16.02
CA LEU A 171 -2.70 -9.84 16.26
C LEU A 171 -3.00 -9.17 14.93
N THR A 172 -4.27 -8.94 14.62
CA THR A 172 -4.68 -8.37 13.34
C THR A 172 -5.13 -6.92 13.48
N SER A 173 -4.85 -6.11 12.47
CA SER A 173 -5.25 -4.72 12.36
C SER A 173 -5.58 -4.41 10.91
N ILE A 174 -6.49 -3.48 10.66
CA ILE A 174 -6.89 -3.04 9.32
C ILE A 174 -6.94 -1.53 9.22
N ASP A 175 -6.82 -1.03 8.00
CA ASP A 175 -7.21 0.32 7.61
C ASP A 175 -8.03 0.29 6.32
N VAL A 176 -8.86 1.32 6.13
CA VAL A 176 -9.76 1.45 4.99
C VAL A 176 -9.56 2.81 4.35
N VAL A 177 -9.65 2.88 3.03
CA VAL A 177 -9.68 4.16 2.33
C VAL A 177 -11.12 4.67 2.25
N SER A 178 -11.27 6.01 2.21
CA SER A 178 -12.56 6.59 1.85
C SER A 178 -12.83 6.39 0.36
N GLU A 179 -13.91 5.75 0.04
CA GLU A 179 -14.35 5.45 -1.32
C GLU A 179 -15.76 6.02 -1.52
N GLN A 180 -16.02 6.57 -2.71
CA GLN A 180 -17.35 7.02 -3.10
C GLN A 180 -17.98 5.95 -3.99
N SER A 181 -18.62 4.96 -3.37
CA SER A 181 -19.54 4.05 -4.05
C SER A 181 -20.97 4.38 -3.69
N ASP A 182 -21.88 4.28 -4.67
CA ASP A 182 -23.34 4.40 -4.45
C ASP A 182 -23.87 3.15 -3.73
#